data_2c30edc7b9da609e7a83e585ea1205fa
#
_entry.id   2c30edc7b9da609e7a83e585ea1205fa
#
_cell.length_a   1.000
_cell.length_b   1.000
_cell.length_c   1.000
_cell.angle_alpha   90.00
_cell.angle_beta   90.00
_cell.angle_gamma   90.00
#
_symmetry.space_group_name_H-M   'P 1'
#
loop_
_entity.id
_entity.type
_entity.pdbx_description
1 polymer ?
#
loop_
_entity_poly.entity_id
_entity_poly.type
_entity_poly.pdbx_seq_one_letter_code
_entity_poly.pdbx_strand_id
1 'polypeptide(L)'
;MRLIVIACTFVILLATLTSMSATDLPSAGVIHADQPGAKIDRHLYGQFAEHLGRGIEEGVWVGEDSRIPNVRGFRNDVVAALRELHVPVVRWPGGCFADEYHWRDGIGPRGSRPTTLNTNWGGVPESNAFGTHEFLDFVQLIGAEAYINGNVGTGSPREMAEWLQYLTSDKPTALTAERARNGHPEPWKIAYFAVGNETWGCGGNMSPEHYLDVFRQYATFLKTPVDARPQLIASGGHDEDTSWADTLVSKGGRDLNAISFHYYTIPGNHWRNKGSAIGFGEDQWISTLAHTLKMDDFIRANAAIMDKYDPQKKVAFDVDEWGTWYDPETGREPGFLYQQNTLRDAVVAALNFNIFHQHADRVRMTNIAQMVNVLQAMILTKGPRMVLTPTYHVFHMFRPFQDATLLPTELQAPRYTLGSESVPAISVSAARTATGAIAVALVNLDPRKATPITLSIAGAKARTVTGEILTATALDARNTFESPDAVKPAPFSGAVLKDSKLSLSLPAKSVVVLSLQ
;
A
#
# COMPACT_ATOMS: atom_id res chain seq x y z
N MET A 1 -92.55 -9.86 21.91
CA MET A 1 -91.35 -9.10 21.48
C MET A 1 -90.11 -10.00 21.68
N ARG A 2 -89.63 -10.61 20.61
CA ARG A 2 -88.45 -11.47 20.68
C ARG A 2 -87.28 -10.67 20.08
N LEU A 3 -86.25 -10.41 20.90
CA LEU A 3 -85.01 -9.81 20.46
C LEU A 3 -84.11 -10.94 19.79
N ILE A 4 -83.72 -10.68 18.59
CA ILE A 4 -82.70 -11.53 17.85
C ILE A 4 -81.34 -10.84 18.06
N VAL A 5 -80.42 -11.55 18.72
CA VAL A 5 -79.02 -11.13 18.86
C VAL A 5 -78.23 -11.75 17.75
N ILE A 6 -77.72 -10.94 16.83
CA ILE A 6 -76.77 -11.36 15.76
C ILE A 6 -75.37 -11.26 16.31
N ALA A 7 -74.69 -12.40 16.45
CA ALA A 7 -73.25 -12.46 16.80
C ALA A 7 -72.41 -12.37 15.51
N CYS A 8 -71.69 -11.25 15.34
CA CYS A 8 -70.65 -11.12 14.30
C CYS A 8 -69.34 -11.74 14.77
N THR A 9 -68.95 -12.84 14.15
CA THR A 9 -67.63 -13.48 14.41
C THR A 9 -66.59 -12.80 13.51
N PHE A 10 -65.70 -12.00 14.11
CA PHE A 10 -64.52 -11.46 13.43
C PHE A 10 -63.43 -12.53 13.38
N VAL A 11 -63.10 -13.02 12.19
CA VAL A 11 -61.91 -13.85 11.97
C VAL A 11 -60.72 -12.93 11.76
N ILE A 12 -59.84 -12.85 12.76
CA ILE A 12 -58.56 -12.13 12.67
C ILE A 12 -57.58 -13.07 11.97
N LEU A 13 -57.25 -12.78 10.71
CA LEU A 13 -56.17 -13.44 9.96
C LEU A 13 -54.84 -12.81 10.47
N LEU A 14 -54.12 -13.48 11.36
CA LEU A 14 -52.75 -13.12 11.72
C LEU A 14 -51.81 -13.48 10.55
N ALA A 15 -51.49 -12.51 9.72
CA ALA A 15 -50.36 -12.64 8.78
C ALA A 15 -49.05 -12.62 9.59
N THR A 16 -48.42 -13.76 9.74
CA THR A 16 -47.05 -13.86 10.26
C THR A 16 -46.09 -13.29 9.22
N LEU A 17 -45.74 -12.02 9.35
CA LEU A 17 -44.57 -11.44 8.69
C LEU A 17 -43.33 -12.05 9.32
N THR A 18 -42.78 -13.08 8.70
CA THR A 18 -41.40 -13.53 8.98
C THR A 18 -40.48 -12.41 8.55
N SER A 19 -39.96 -11.67 9.52
CA SER A 19 -38.88 -10.73 9.28
C SER A 19 -37.65 -11.53 8.86
N MET A 20 -37.34 -11.55 7.55
CA MET A 20 -36.04 -12.02 7.09
C MET A 20 -34.97 -11.18 7.77
N SER A 21 -34.10 -11.83 8.53
CA SER A 21 -32.95 -11.18 9.12
C SER A 21 -32.08 -10.63 7.97
N ALA A 22 -31.51 -9.44 8.13
CA ALA A 22 -30.62 -8.83 7.12
C ALA A 22 -29.39 -9.70 6.78
N THR A 23 -29.19 -10.79 7.53
CA THR A 23 -28.12 -11.77 7.34
C THR A 23 -28.39 -12.80 6.23
N ASP A 24 -29.60 -12.88 5.69
CA ASP A 24 -30.02 -13.92 4.74
C ASP A 24 -30.20 -13.42 3.30
N LEU A 25 -29.95 -12.13 3.05
CA LEU A 25 -30.03 -11.59 1.69
C LEU A 25 -28.79 -12.00 0.89
N PRO A 26 -28.97 -12.59 -0.32
CA PRO A 26 -27.84 -12.89 -1.20
C PRO A 26 -27.15 -11.58 -1.60
N SER A 27 -25.80 -11.56 -1.62
CA SER A 27 -25.06 -10.43 -2.12
C SER A 27 -25.32 -10.24 -3.60
N ALA A 28 -25.76 -9.05 -3.98
CA ALA A 28 -26.04 -8.69 -5.35
C ALA A 28 -25.44 -7.32 -5.70
N GLY A 29 -25.00 -7.17 -6.95
CA GLY A 29 -24.39 -5.91 -7.37
C GLY A 29 -24.34 -5.75 -8.88
N VAL A 30 -23.81 -4.59 -9.30
CA VAL A 30 -23.64 -4.23 -10.71
C VAL A 30 -22.22 -3.70 -10.91
N ILE A 31 -21.53 -4.23 -11.92
CA ILE A 31 -20.29 -3.68 -12.47
C ILE A 31 -20.67 -2.81 -13.67
N HIS A 32 -20.43 -1.50 -13.61
CA HIS A 32 -20.77 -0.53 -14.65
C HIS A 32 -19.64 -0.43 -15.68
N ALA A 33 -19.55 -1.40 -16.59
CA ALA A 33 -18.56 -1.39 -17.66
C ALA A 33 -18.88 -0.38 -18.78
N ASP A 34 -20.07 0.19 -18.78
CA ASP A 34 -20.54 1.30 -19.62
C ASP A 34 -20.20 2.70 -19.07
N GLN A 35 -19.74 2.78 -17.83
CA GLN A 35 -19.40 4.03 -17.13
C GLN A 35 -17.97 3.98 -16.59
N PRO A 36 -16.92 3.95 -17.46
CA PRO A 36 -15.54 3.83 -17.01
C PRO A 36 -15.15 5.01 -16.13
N GLY A 37 -14.53 4.71 -14.99
CA GLY A 37 -14.01 5.67 -14.03
C GLY A 37 -12.58 6.11 -14.35
N ALA A 38 -11.83 6.49 -13.31
CA ALA A 38 -10.44 6.91 -13.43
C ALA A 38 -9.51 5.73 -13.78
N LYS A 39 -8.34 6.08 -14.32
CA LYS A 39 -7.24 5.12 -14.49
C LYS A 39 -6.68 4.76 -13.11
N ILE A 40 -6.55 3.49 -12.83
CA ILE A 40 -5.83 2.96 -11.67
C ILE A 40 -4.34 3.09 -11.97
N ASP A 41 -3.66 4.01 -11.31
CA ASP A 41 -2.25 4.22 -11.54
C ASP A 41 -1.45 3.00 -11.05
N ARG A 42 -0.47 2.54 -11.85
CA ARG A 42 0.41 1.43 -11.42
C ARG A 42 1.14 1.70 -10.12
N HIS A 43 1.41 2.99 -9.82
CA HIS A 43 2.13 3.39 -8.61
C HIS A 43 1.33 3.15 -7.31
N LEU A 44 0.05 2.74 -7.40
CA LEU A 44 -0.68 2.16 -6.24
C LEU A 44 -0.06 0.84 -5.73
N TYR A 45 0.87 0.25 -6.48
CA TYR A 45 1.56 -1.00 -6.13
C TYR A 45 3.02 -0.77 -5.76
N GLY A 46 3.37 0.46 -5.35
CA GLY A 46 4.70 0.86 -4.93
C GLY A 46 5.18 0.17 -3.65
N GLN A 47 6.47 0.25 -3.43
CA GLN A 47 7.16 -0.36 -2.32
C GLN A 47 7.91 0.71 -1.52
N PHE A 48 8.10 0.45 -0.23
CA PHE A 48 8.90 1.27 0.66
C PHE A 48 10.09 0.47 1.18
N ALA A 49 11.27 1.06 1.11
CA ALA A 49 12.53 0.53 1.59
C ALA A 49 13.23 1.55 2.48
N GLU A 50 13.56 1.18 3.70
CA GLU A 50 14.20 2.04 4.67
C GLU A 50 15.41 1.34 5.27
N HIS A 51 16.44 2.13 5.67
CA HIS A 51 17.52 1.65 6.50
C HIS A 51 17.00 1.34 7.92
N LEU A 52 16.23 0.26 8.01
CA LEU A 52 15.56 -0.21 9.20
C LEU A 52 15.74 -1.72 9.33
N GLY A 53 16.26 -2.15 10.48
CA GLY A 53 16.43 -3.55 10.78
C GLY A 53 17.22 -4.28 9.70
N ARG A 54 16.58 -5.27 9.07
CA ARG A 54 17.15 -6.04 7.96
C ARG A 54 16.37 -5.84 6.66
N GLY A 55 15.82 -4.66 6.46
CA GLY A 55 15.10 -4.31 5.23
C GLY A 55 16.06 -4.17 4.04
N ILE A 56 17.12 -3.42 4.21
CA ILE A 56 18.18 -3.22 3.21
C ILE A 56 19.27 -4.27 3.39
N GLU A 57 20.07 -4.16 4.46
CA GLU A 57 21.15 -5.10 4.76
C GLU A 57 20.59 -6.49 5.07
N GLU A 58 21.16 -7.55 4.49
CA GLU A 58 20.69 -8.94 4.54
C GLU A 58 19.29 -9.18 3.89
N GLY A 59 18.51 -8.14 3.69
CA GLY A 59 17.21 -8.18 3.02
C GLY A 59 17.33 -8.06 1.51
N VAL A 60 17.56 -6.86 1.01
CA VAL A 60 17.74 -6.57 -0.41
C VAL A 60 19.18 -6.80 -0.84
N TRP A 61 20.13 -6.34 -0.03
CA TRP A 61 21.55 -6.28 -0.35
C TRP A 61 22.38 -7.06 0.67
N VAL A 62 23.33 -7.84 0.16
CA VAL A 62 24.20 -8.72 0.96
C VAL A 62 25.69 -8.46 0.72
N GLY A 63 26.01 -7.52 -0.15
CA GLY A 63 27.38 -7.26 -0.59
C GLY A 63 27.84 -8.21 -1.71
N GLU A 64 28.75 -7.73 -2.54
CA GLU A 64 29.22 -8.45 -3.72
C GLU A 64 29.98 -9.73 -3.38
N ASP A 65 30.71 -9.74 -2.25
CA ASP A 65 31.51 -10.87 -1.78
C ASP A 65 30.70 -11.92 -1.01
N SER A 66 29.39 -11.73 -0.87
CA SER A 66 28.50 -12.66 -0.17
C SER A 66 28.44 -14.02 -0.86
N ARG A 67 28.38 -15.10 -0.06
CA ARG A 67 28.10 -16.45 -0.56
C ARG A 67 26.63 -16.67 -0.95
N ILE A 68 25.75 -15.75 -0.56
CA ILE A 68 24.35 -15.74 -0.99
C ILE A 68 24.32 -15.34 -2.46
N PRO A 69 23.64 -16.08 -3.35
CA PRO A 69 23.57 -15.75 -4.78
C PRO A 69 23.08 -14.31 -4.98
N ASN A 70 23.94 -13.51 -5.63
CA ASN A 70 23.67 -12.09 -5.81
C ASN A 70 24.20 -11.59 -7.17
N VAL A 71 23.70 -10.45 -7.58
CA VAL A 71 24.23 -9.64 -8.68
C VAL A 71 24.61 -8.27 -8.14
N ARG A 72 25.87 -7.91 -8.15
CA ARG A 72 26.37 -6.63 -7.60
C ARG A 72 25.96 -6.41 -6.13
N GLY A 73 25.86 -7.46 -5.33
CA GLY A 73 25.44 -7.43 -3.93
C GLY A 73 23.94 -7.55 -3.71
N PHE A 74 23.09 -7.41 -4.72
CA PHE A 74 21.63 -7.60 -4.61
C PHE A 74 21.26 -9.07 -4.68
N ARG A 75 20.44 -9.53 -3.75
CA ARG A 75 19.99 -10.93 -3.71
C ARG A 75 19.21 -11.29 -4.98
N ASN A 76 19.62 -12.33 -5.66
CA ASN A 76 18.99 -12.77 -6.91
C ASN A 76 17.53 -13.20 -6.72
N ASP A 77 17.22 -13.86 -5.60
CA ASP A 77 15.87 -14.33 -5.25
C ASP A 77 14.92 -13.15 -5.02
N VAL A 78 15.34 -12.14 -4.25
CA VAL A 78 14.56 -10.92 -3.98
C VAL A 78 14.33 -10.12 -5.26
N VAL A 79 15.39 -9.92 -6.06
CA VAL A 79 15.29 -9.23 -7.36
C VAL A 79 14.29 -9.94 -8.27
N ALA A 80 14.35 -11.27 -8.37
CA ALA A 80 13.43 -12.04 -9.21
C ALA A 80 11.98 -11.89 -8.76
N ALA A 81 11.73 -11.99 -7.46
CA ALA A 81 10.39 -11.84 -6.89
C ALA A 81 9.79 -10.44 -7.14
N LEU A 82 10.58 -9.38 -6.96
CA LEU A 82 10.11 -8.00 -7.18
C LEU A 82 9.88 -7.69 -8.67
N ARG A 83 10.71 -8.24 -9.55
CA ARG A 83 10.49 -8.15 -11.01
C ARG A 83 9.19 -8.82 -11.43
N GLU A 84 8.88 -9.97 -10.84
CA GLU A 84 7.63 -10.68 -11.13
C GLU A 84 6.40 -9.89 -10.70
N LEU A 85 6.47 -9.09 -9.62
CA LEU A 85 5.40 -8.18 -9.20
C LEU A 85 5.23 -6.99 -10.14
N HIS A 86 6.19 -6.71 -11.03
CA HIS A 86 6.25 -5.47 -11.82
C HIS A 86 6.19 -4.25 -10.89
N VAL A 87 7.02 -4.24 -9.83
CA VAL A 87 7.08 -3.13 -8.89
C VAL A 87 7.31 -1.82 -9.64
N PRO A 88 6.39 -0.84 -9.54
CA PRO A 88 6.47 0.37 -10.37
C PRO A 88 7.38 1.44 -9.78
N VAL A 89 7.47 1.52 -8.45
CA VAL A 89 8.23 2.55 -7.74
C VAL A 89 8.71 2.03 -6.40
N VAL A 90 9.90 2.47 -5.99
CA VAL A 90 10.46 2.21 -4.65
C VAL A 90 10.82 3.53 -3.99
N ARG A 91 10.30 3.78 -2.79
CA ARG A 91 10.62 4.91 -1.92
C ARG A 91 11.81 4.56 -1.03
N TRP A 92 12.84 5.44 -0.97
CA TRP A 92 14.08 5.27 -0.22
C TRP A 92 14.68 6.67 0.09
N PRO A 93 15.54 6.91 1.11
CA PRO A 93 16.24 5.97 1.99
C PRO A 93 15.45 5.54 3.22
N GLY A 94 14.27 6.09 3.42
CA GLY A 94 13.45 5.76 4.57
C GLY A 94 12.29 6.71 4.78
N GLY A 95 11.61 6.46 5.89
CA GLY A 95 10.70 7.34 6.59
C GLY A 95 11.49 8.21 7.55
N CYS A 96 11.44 7.89 8.87
CA CYS A 96 12.17 8.64 9.89
C CYS A 96 13.69 8.68 9.64
N PHE A 97 14.28 7.61 9.09
CA PHE A 97 15.70 7.61 8.76
C PHE A 97 16.08 8.65 7.70
N ALA A 98 15.18 8.99 6.78
CA ALA A 98 15.48 9.97 5.73
C ALA A 98 15.85 11.35 6.30
N ASP A 99 15.26 11.77 7.42
CA ASP A 99 15.49 13.08 8.03
C ASP A 99 16.75 13.13 8.94
N GLU A 100 17.49 12.02 9.06
CA GLU A 100 18.85 11.98 9.62
C GLU A 100 19.91 11.51 8.59
N TYR A 101 19.49 11.11 7.36
CA TYR A 101 20.39 10.61 6.33
C TYR A 101 21.06 11.74 5.54
N HIS A 102 22.39 11.73 5.50
CA HIS A 102 23.20 12.63 4.68
C HIS A 102 23.71 11.89 3.44
N TRP A 103 23.19 12.23 2.27
CA TRP A 103 23.42 11.49 1.03
C TRP A 103 24.91 11.35 0.63
N ARG A 104 25.76 12.30 1.05
CA ARG A 104 27.20 12.23 0.78
C ARG A 104 27.90 11.11 1.53
N ASP A 105 27.34 10.66 2.65
CA ASP A 105 27.86 9.53 3.42
C ASP A 105 27.64 8.21 2.66
N GLY A 106 26.64 8.15 1.78
CA GLY A 106 26.29 6.98 0.98
C GLY A 106 26.85 6.99 -0.46
N ILE A 107 27.87 7.81 -0.80
CA ILE A 107 28.48 7.84 -2.12
C ILE A 107 30.00 7.61 -2.06
N GLY A 108 30.61 7.38 -3.23
CA GLY A 108 32.06 7.08 -3.32
C GLY A 108 32.41 5.65 -2.92
N PRO A 109 33.72 5.34 -2.77
CA PRO A 109 34.18 4.00 -2.43
C PRO A 109 33.62 3.53 -1.09
N ARG A 110 32.93 2.38 -1.04
CA ARG A 110 32.25 1.85 0.16
C ARG A 110 33.14 1.78 1.40
N GLY A 111 34.39 1.34 1.22
CA GLY A 111 35.35 1.25 2.33
C GLY A 111 35.81 2.60 2.92
N SER A 112 35.44 3.71 2.30
CA SER A 112 35.75 5.08 2.78
C SER A 112 34.51 5.81 3.31
N ARG A 113 33.33 5.19 3.22
CA ARG A 113 32.09 5.80 3.73
C ARG A 113 32.09 5.80 5.25
N PRO A 114 31.61 6.85 5.91
CA PRO A 114 31.54 6.89 7.37
C PRO A 114 30.50 5.89 7.88
N THR A 115 30.74 5.34 9.05
CA THR A 115 29.71 4.64 9.82
C THR A 115 28.99 5.65 10.69
N THR A 116 27.69 5.77 10.53
CA THR A 116 26.81 6.66 11.29
C THR A 116 25.99 5.88 12.30
N LEU A 117 25.20 6.56 13.14
CA LEU A 117 24.28 5.93 14.07
C LEU A 117 22.85 6.09 13.53
N ASN A 118 22.15 4.98 13.33
CA ASN A 118 20.72 4.99 13.04
C ASN A 118 19.96 5.19 14.36
N THR A 119 19.59 6.42 14.67
CA THR A 119 19.01 6.76 15.97
C THR A 119 17.54 6.40 16.07
N ASN A 120 16.84 6.36 14.94
CA ASN A 120 15.42 6.03 14.89
C ASN A 120 15.16 4.52 15.05
N TRP A 121 16.02 3.68 14.48
CA TRP A 121 15.75 2.25 14.39
C TRP A 121 16.80 1.39 15.08
N GLY A 122 16.57 1.14 16.37
CA GLY A 122 17.39 0.22 17.17
C GLY A 122 18.70 0.81 17.71
N GLY A 123 19.04 2.06 17.39
CA GLY A 123 20.29 2.70 17.85
C GLY A 123 21.54 1.94 17.36
N VAL A 124 21.53 1.43 16.14
CA VAL A 124 22.58 0.57 15.58
C VAL A 124 23.51 1.36 14.63
N PRO A 125 24.78 0.91 14.48
CA PRO A 125 25.67 1.46 13.46
C PRO A 125 25.12 1.22 12.06
N GLU A 126 25.09 2.28 11.23
CA GLU A 126 24.75 2.25 9.81
C GLU A 126 26.03 2.41 9.00
N SER A 127 26.35 1.43 8.17
CA SER A 127 27.59 1.37 7.41
C SER A 127 27.63 2.32 6.21
N ASN A 128 26.48 2.79 5.76
CA ASN A 128 26.28 3.52 4.51
C ASN A 128 26.78 2.76 3.26
N ALA A 129 26.96 1.44 3.37
CA ALA A 129 27.43 0.61 2.25
C ALA A 129 26.42 0.52 1.12
N PHE A 130 25.13 0.61 1.44
CA PHE A 130 24.05 0.80 0.49
C PHE A 130 23.64 2.28 0.49
N GLY A 131 23.90 2.97 -0.60
CA GLY A 131 23.62 4.40 -0.72
C GLY A 131 22.99 4.74 -2.06
N THR A 132 23.17 5.96 -2.53
CA THR A 132 22.55 6.51 -3.75
C THR A 132 22.75 5.62 -4.98
N HIS A 133 23.99 5.19 -5.24
CA HIS A 133 24.31 4.40 -6.42
C HIS A 133 23.70 2.99 -6.32
N GLU A 134 23.82 2.36 -5.17
CA GLU A 134 23.27 1.04 -4.93
C GLU A 134 21.74 1.06 -5.04
N PHE A 135 21.06 2.08 -4.51
CA PHE A 135 19.62 2.22 -4.64
C PHE A 135 19.19 2.37 -6.11
N LEU A 136 19.86 3.24 -6.87
CA LEU A 136 19.51 3.49 -8.27
C LEU A 136 19.82 2.29 -9.17
N ASP A 137 20.90 1.57 -8.89
CA ASP A 137 21.20 0.29 -9.51
C ASP A 137 20.11 -0.76 -9.22
N PHE A 138 19.63 -0.81 -7.97
CA PHE A 138 18.59 -1.72 -7.57
C PHE A 138 17.26 -1.46 -8.28
N VAL A 139 16.79 -0.22 -8.29
CA VAL A 139 15.50 0.11 -8.96
C VAL A 139 15.60 -0.12 -10.47
N GLN A 140 16.74 0.16 -11.09
CA GLN A 140 16.98 -0.17 -12.48
C GLN A 140 16.95 -1.69 -12.70
N LEU A 141 17.56 -2.46 -11.81
CA LEU A 141 17.62 -3.91 -11.89
C LEU A 141 16.25 -4.56 -11.81
N ILE A 142 15.35 -4.05 -11.00
CA ILE A 142 13.96 -4.56 -10.89
C ILE A 142 13.00 -3.92 -11.89
N GLY A 143 13.41 -2.86 -12.60
CA GLY A 143 12.58 -2.13 -13.58
C GLY A 143 11.60 -1.15 -12.95
N ALA A 144 11.90 -0.65 -11.73
CA ALA A 144 11.09 0.32 -11.00
C ALA A 144 11.57 1.77 -11.23
N GLU A 145 10.72 2.75 -10.89
CA GLU A 145 11.08 4.15 -10.78
C GLU A 145 11.61 4.48 -9.38
N ALA A 146 12.51 5.47 -9.31
CA ALA A 146 13.05 5.93 -8.04
C ALA A 146 12.17 7.02 -7.42
N TYR A 147 11.83 6.82 -6.14
CA TYR A 147 11.25 7.82 -5.28
C TYR A 147 12.26 8.10 -4.15
N ILE A 148 12.88 9.27 -4.19
CA ILE A 148 13.88 9.70 -3.21
C ILE A 148 13.22 10.58 -2.16
N ASN A 149 13.43 10.26 -0.88
CA ASN A 149 12.97 11.04 0.25
C ASN A 149 14.10 11.91 0.80
N GLY A 150 13.97 13.24 0.72
CA GLY A 150 15.01 14.19 1.09
C GLY A 150 14.91 14.61 2.56
N ASN A 151 16.07 14.93 3.15
CA ASN A 151 16.24 15.27 4.55
C ASN A 151 15.91 16.75 4.83
N VAL A 152 14.86 17.01 5.62
CA VAL A 152 14.54 18.36 6.14
C VAL A 152 14.76 18.47 7.65
N GLY A 153 15.00 17.36 8.34
CA GLY A 153 15.22 17.29 9.78
C GLY A 153 16.60 17.83 10.16
N THR A 154 17.67 17.19 9.69
CA THR A 154 19.06 17.56 9.97
C THR A 154 19.79 18.14 8.76
N GLY A 155 19.20 18.02 7.55
CA GLY A 155 19.75 18.51 6.30
C GLY A 155 19.54 20.01 6.07
N SER A 156 19.95 20.46 4.88
CA SER A 156 19.78 21.86 4.47
C SER A 156 19.25 21.95 3.03
N PRO A 157 18.64 23.08 2.64
CA PRO A 157 18.20 23.31 1.26
C PRO A 157 19.34 23.16 0.24
N ARG A 158 20.56 23.57 0.61
CA ARG A 158 21.74 23.40 -0.23
C ARG A 158 22.08 21.92 -0.43
N GLU A 159 22.12 21.15 0.64
CA GLU A 159 22.45 19.73 0.58
C GLU A 159 21.47 18.95 -0.31
N MET A 160 20.17 19.19 -0.13
CA MET A 160 19.14 18.56 -0.94
C MET A 160 19.23 18.98 -2.41
N ALA A 161 19.48 20.27 -2.70
CA ALA A 161 19.68 20.77 -4.05
C ALA A 161 20.95 20.18 -4.70
N GLU A 162 22.04 20.02 -3.97
CA GLU A 162 23.25 19.37 -4.43
C GLU A 162 23.00 17.88 -4.74
N TRP A 163 22.21 17.19 -3.91
CA TRP A 163 21.84 15.80 -4.18
C TRP A 163 21.04 15.68 -5.50
N LEU A 164 20.00 16.50 -5.67
CA LEU A 164 19.20 16.49 -6.90
C LEU A 164 20.05 16.86 -8.12
N GLN A 165 20.98 17.82 -8.01
CA GLN A 165 21.93 18.17 -9.07
C GLN A 165 22.88 17.01 -9.38
N TYR A 166 23.43 16.36 -8.36
CA TYR A 166 24.28 15.16 -8.51
C TYR A 166 23.55 14.07 -9.30
N LEU A 167 22.28 13.87 -9.02
CA LEU A 167 21.45 12.84 -9.64
C LEU A 167 21.11 13.15 -11.11
N THR A 168 20.70 14.40 -11.39
CA THR A 168 19.95 14.72 -12.62
C THR A 168 20.66 15.65 -13.59
N SER A 169 21.76 16.32 -13.20
CA SER A 169 22.42 17.28 -14.09
C SER A 169 23.25 16.60 -15.16
N ASP A 170 23.14 17.11 -16.41
CA ASP A 170 23.97 16.78 -17.55
C ASP A 170 25.09 17.83 -17.79
N LYS A 171 25.12 18.92 -17.00
CA LYS A 171 26.08 20.01 -17.17
C LYS A 171 27.40 19.72 -16.47
N PRO A 172 28.56 20.09 -17.05
CA PRO A 172 29.87 19.86 -16.47
C PRO A 172 30.06 20.71 -15.20
N THR A 173 29.90 20.08 -14.05
CA THR A 173 30.05 20.70 -12.71
C THR A 173 30.93 19.80 -11.84
N ALA A 174 31.34 20.31 -10.66
CA ALA A 174 32.07 19.49 -9.68
C ALA A 174 31.27 18.25 -9.26
N LEU A 175 29.93 18.39 -9.11
CA LEU A 175 29.06 17.29 -8.71
C LEU A 175 28.91 16.22 -9.81
N THR A 176 28.80 16.62 -11.09
CA THR A 176 28.71 15.65 -12.17
C THR A 176 30.05 14.96 -12.44
N ALA A 177 31.17 15.69 -12.25
CA ALA A 177 32.51 15.09 -12.27
C ALA A 177 32.71 14.10 -11.10
N GLU A 178 32.17 14.40 -9.92
CA GLU A 178 32.18 13.49 -8.77
C GLU A 178 31.33 12.23 -9.05
N ARG A 179 30.12 12.39 -9.58
CA ARG A 179 29.27 11.27 -10.01
C ARG A 179 29.99 10.35 -11.01
N ALA A 180 30.65 10.95 -12.01
CA ALA A 180 31.43 10.19 -12.99
C ALA A 180 32.60 9.41 -12.35
N ARG A 181 33.33 10.04 -11.42
CA ARG A 181 34.39 9.35 -10.66
C ARG A 181 33.87 8.20 -9.80
N ASN A 182 32.63 8.35 -9.31
CA ASN A 182 31.94 7.31 -8.54
C ASN A 182 31.31 6.22 -9.42
N GLY A 183 31.59 6.23 -10.74
CA GLY A 183 31.24 5.16 -11.66
C GLY A 183 29.98 5.40 -12.51
N HIS A 184 29.31 6.55 -12.40
CA HIS A 184 28.12 6.84 -13.18
C HIS A 184 28.19 8.22 -13.89
N PRO A 185 28.73 8.31 -15.10
CA PRO A 185 28.89 9.58 -15.80
C PRO A 185 27.56 10.21 -16.23
N GLU A 186 26.57 9.41 -16.61
CA GLU A 186 25.28 9.87 -17.09
C GLU A 186 24.33 10.26 -15.95
N PRO A 187 23.39 11.22 -16.16
CA PRO A 187 22.35 11.51 -15.19
C PRO A 187 21.35 10.36 -15.05
N TRP A 188 20.75 10.22 -13.85
CA TRP A 188 19.59 9.37 -13.67
C TRP A 188 18.29 10.13 -13.91
N LYS A 189 17.25 9.40 -14.26
CA LYS A 189 15.88 9.88 -14.24
C LYS A 189 15.28 9.62 -12.88
N ILE A 190 14.95 10.68 -12.14
CA ILE A 190 14.27 10.60 -10.84
C ILE A 190 12.81 10.99 -11.06
N ALA A 191 11.89 10.07 -10.77
CA ALA A 191 10.46 10.31 -10.99
C ALA A 191 9.83 11.13 -9.85
N TYR A 192 10.20 10.83 -8.61
CA TYR A 192 9.61 11.42 -7.40
C TYR A 192 10.70 11.85 -6.43
N PHE A 193 10.48 13.02 -5.81
CA PHE A 193 11.39 13.57 -4.81
C PHE A 193 10.58 14.21 -3.69
N ALA A 194 10.60 13.61 -2.50
CA ALA A 194 9.93 14.17 -1.33
C ALA A 194 10.81 15.16 -0.57
N VAL A 195 10.15 16.12 0.03
CA VAL A 195 10.75 17.14 0.90
C VAL A 195 10.38 16.82 2.34
N GLY A 196 11.13 15.89 2.94
CA GLY A 196 10.94 15.42 4.31
C GLY A 196 9.93 14.28 4.46
N ASN A 197 9.91 13.71 5.66
CA ASN A 197 9.03 12.61 6.07
C ASN A 197 8.43 12.92 7.45
N GLU A 198 7.12 12.62 7.63
CA GLU A 198 6.45 12.74 8.95
C GLU A 198 6.90 13.97 9.76
N THR A 199 6.91 15.11 9.10
CA THR A 199 7.47 16.35 9.70
C THR A 199 6.68 16.83 10.91
N TRP A 200 5.48 16.30 11.13
CA TRP A 200 4.70 16.42 12.37
C TRP A 200 5.28 15.61 13.54
N GLY A 201 6.13 14.65 13.27
CA GLY A 201 6.74 13.72 14.22
C GLY A 201 8.25 13.63 14.06
N CYS A 202 8.76 12.45 13.69
CA CYS A 202 10.21 12.18 13.62
C CYS A 202 10.96 13.08 12.63
N GLY A 203 10.32 13.62 11.61
CA GLY A 203 10.92 14.54 10.64
C GLY A 203 11.07 15.99 11.10
N GLY A 204 10.83 16.30 12.40
CA GLY A 204 11.10 17.64 12.91
C GLY A 204 10.09 18.22 13.89
N ASN A 205 8.98 17.51 14.16
CA ASN A 205 7.92 17.92 15.10
C ASN A 205 7.36 19.32 14.78
N MET A 206 7.05 19.56 13.50
CA MET A 206 6.61 20.85 12.96
C MET A 206 5.08 20.99 12.98
N SER A 207 4.60 22.24 13.00
CA SER A 207 3.20 22.52 12.60
C SER A 207 3.05 22.54 11.08
N PRO A 208 1.84 22.38 10.51
CA PRO A 208 1.64 22.43 9.06
C PRO A 208 2.07 23.76 8.44
N GLU A 209 1.89 24.90 9.13
CA GLU A 209 2.32 26.23 8.65
C GLU A 209 3.83 26.34 8.60
N HIS A 210 4.54 25.88 9.64
CA HIS A 210 5.99 25.90 9.66
C HIS A 210 6.55 25.00 8.56
N TYR A 211 6.01 23.78 8.42
CA TYR A 211 6.44 22.89 7.37
C TYR A 211 6.18 23.46 5.97
N LEU A 212 5.08 24.14 5.75
CA LEU A 212 4.80 24.81 4.47
C LEU A 212 5.92 25.80 4.11
N ASP A 213 6.41 26.58 5.07
CA ASP A 213 7.52 27.52 4.84
C ASP A 213 8.83 26.78 4.54
N VAL A 214 9.12 25.69 5.25
CA VAL A 214 10.24 24.77 4.95
C VAL A 214 10.12 24.18 3.55
N PHE A 215 8.96 23.60 3.20
CA PHE A 215 8.71 23.05 1.86
C PHE A 215 8.99 24.06 0.75
N ARG A 216 8.46 25.28 0.88
CA ARG A 216 8.66 26.36 -0.08
C ARG A 216 10.13 26.76 -0.21
N GLN A 217 10.84 26.82 0.90
CA GLN A 217 12.26 27.13 0.92
C GLN A 217 13.05 26.07 0.15
N TYR A 218 12.86 24.79 0.46
CA TYR A 218 13.54 23.69 -0.21
C TYR A 218 13.16 23.61 -1.70
N ALA A 219 11.88 23.61 -2.03
CA ALA A 219 11.38 23.56 -3.41
C ALA A 219 11.91 24.70 -4.31
N THR A 220 12.20 25.87 -3.72
CA THR A 220 12.81 27.00 -4.43
C THR A 220 14.17 26.64 -5.03
N PHE A 221 14.93 25.79 -4.37
CA PHE A 221 16.29 25.41 -4.80
C PHE A 221 16.37 24.08 -5.54
N LEU A 222 15.29 23.28 -5.55
CA LEU A 222 15.21 22.04 -6.31
C LEU A 222 14.98 22.31 -7.80
N LYS A 223 16.04 22.77 -8.48
CA LYS A 223 16.01 23.16 -9.89
C LYS A 223 16.66 22.10 -10.77
N THR A 224 15.93 21.66 -11.77
CA THR A 224 16.39 20.72 -12.80
C THR A 224 15.95 21.22 -14.17
N PRO A 225 16.53 20.72 -15.28
CA PRO A 225 15.92 20.86 -16.59
C PRO A 225 14.45 20.38 -16.57
N VAL A 226 13.60 21.00 -17.42
CA VAL A 226 12.14 20.74 -17.39
C VAL A 226 11.81 19.27 -17.65
N ASP A 227 12.55 18.63 -18.54
CA ASP A 227 12.41 17.23 -18.93
C ASP A 227 12.97 16.23 -17.89
N ALA A 228 13.78 16.72 -16.94
CA ALA A 228 14.36 15.94 -15.85
C ALA A 228 13.75 16.28 -14.48
N ARG A 229 12.65 17.06 -14.44
CA ARG A 229 12.06 17.52 -13.19
C ARG A 229 11.27 16.40 -12.53
N PRO A 230 11.63 15.97 -11.29
CA PRO A 230 10.82 15.03 -10.53
C PRO A 230 9.52 15.69 -10.06
N GLN A 231 8.51 14.89 -9.77
CA GLN A 231 7.36 15.33 -9.00
C GLN A 231 7.79 15.57 -7.54
N LEU A 232 7.54 16.80 -7.05
CA LEU A 232 7.85 17.14 -5.67
C LEU A 232 6.67 16.76 -4.76
N ILE A 233 6.97 16.01 -3.72
CA ILE A 233 6.00 15.50 -2.75
C ILE A 233 6.24 16.19 -1.41
N ALA A 234 5.19 16.78 -0.84
CA ALA A 234 5.23 17.38 0.48
C ALA A 234 4.84 16.35 1.55
N SER A 235 5.49 16.39 2.71
CA SER A 235 5.06 15.62 3.90
C SER A 235 3.69 16.12 4.36
N GLY A 236 2.70 15.26 4.40
CA GLY A 236 1.33 15.54 4.85
C GLY A 236 1.09 15.12 6.28
N GLY A 237 -0.19 15.05 6.62
CA GLY A 237 -0.64 14.63 7.95
C GLY A 237 -0.85 13.13 8.10
N HIS A 238 -1.37 12.76 9.23
CA HIS A 238 -1.69 11.37 9.59
C HIS A 238 -3.05 11.29 10.25
N ASP A 239 -3.61 10.10 10.30
CA ASP A 239 -4.90 9.81 10.95
C ASP A 239 -6.02 10.79 10.53
N GLU A 240 -6.77 11.35 11.47
CA GLU A 240 -7.93 12.22 11.21
C GLU A 240 -7.56 13.71 11.05
N ASP A 241 -6.26 14.07 11.11
CA ASP A 241 -5.82 15.47 11.03
C ASP A 241 -5.81 15.97 9.58
N THR A 242 -6.83 16.72 9.20
CA THR A 242 -6.96 17.34 7.87
C THR A 242 -6.29 18.71 7.76
N SER A 243 -5.72 19.25 8.84
CA SER A 243 -5.10 20.59 8.84
C SER A 243 -3.90 20.67 7.91
N TRP A 244 -3.17 19.57 7.75
CA TRP A 244 -2.05 19.44 6.81
C TRP A 244 -2.51 19.57 5.36
N ALA A 245 -3.55 18.85 4.96
CA ALA A 245 -4.12 18.96 3.62
C ALA A 245 -4.61 20.40 3.35
N ASP A 246 -5.36 21.00 4.29
CA ASP A 246 -5.89 22.37 4.16
C ASP A 246 -4.75 23.39 3.97
N THR A 247 -3.73 23.34 4.83
CA THR A 247 -2.59 24.27 4.79
C THR A 247 -1.78 24.12 3.50
N LEU A 248 -1.43 22.87 3.14
CA LEU A 248 -0.56 22.60 2.01
C LEU A 248 -1.24 22.89 0.67
N VAL A 249 -2.48 22.41 0.46
CA VAL A 249 -3.14 22.62 -0.85
C VAL A 249 -3.56 24.06 -1.05
N SER A 250 -4.03 24.75 0.02
CA SER A 250 -4.45 26.15 -0.11
C SER A 250 -3.30 27.11 -0.40
N LYS A 251 -2.04 26.76 0.00
CA LYS A 251 -0.92 27.71 -0.02
C LYS A 251 0.37 27.14 -0.64
N GLY A 252 0.46 25.83 -0.95
CA GLY A 252 1.68 25.15 -1.42
C GLY A 252 2.23 25.64 -2.77
N GLY A 253 1.36 26.19 -3.61
CA GLY A 253 1.74 26.78 -4.87
C GLY A 253 2.02 25.75 -5.98
N ARG A 254 2.64 26.22 -7.08
CA ARG A 254 2.83 25.42 -8.30
C ARG A 254 3.84 24.28 -8.20
N ASP A 255 4.70 24.30 -7.20
CA ASP A 255 5.76 23.31 -7.02
C ASP A 255 5.26 22.08 -6.22
N LEU A 256 4.06 22.14 -5.64
CA LEU A 256 3.41 21.03 -4.96
C LEU A 256 2.74 20.12 -6.00
N ASN A 257 3.29 18.90 -6.17
CA ASN A 257 2.72 17.92 -7.11
C ASN A 257 1.93 16.82 -6.40
N ALA A 258 2.31 16.48 -5.17
CA ALA A 258 1.62 15.50 -4.35
C ALA A 258 1.80 15.82 -2.85
N ILE A 259 0.93 15.25 -2.04
CA ILE A 259 1.05 15.24 -0.59
C ILE A 259 1.12 13.78 -0.13
N SER A 260 2.16 13.47 0.66
CA SER A 260 2.39 12.21 1.33
C SER A 260 1.49 12.07 2.55
N PHE A 261 0.78 10.97 2.67
CA PHE A 261 -0.05 10.65 3.82
C PHE A 261 0.27 9.24 4.32
N HIS A 262 0.22 9.06 5.64
CA HIS A 262 0.53 7.78 6.27
C HIS A 262 -0.68 7.27 7.04
N TYR A 263 -0.95 5.97 6.90
CA TYR A 263 -2.00 5.28 7.64
C TYR A 263 -1.62 3.83 7.93
N TYR A 264 -1.44 3.51 9.20
CA TYR A 264 -1.16 2.15 9.64
C TYR A 264 -2.39 1.49 10.28
N THR A 265 -2.68 0.27 9.86
CA THR A 265 -3.72 -0.56 10.45
C THR A 265 -3.17 -1.30 11.66
N ILE A 266 -3.77 -1.07 12.83
CA ILE A 266 -3.48 -1.78 14.07
C ILE A 266 -4.75 -2.45 14.60
N PRO A 267 -4.71 -3.68 15.14
CA PRO A 267 -5.89 -4.32 15.73
C PRO A 267 -6.32 -3.70 17.05
N GLY A 268 -5.39 -3.08 17.79
CA GLY A 268 -5.67 -2.38 19.04
C GLY A 268 -6.10 -0.92 18.84
N ASN A 269 -6.53 -0.28 19.93
CA ASN A 269 -6.94 1.13 19.89
C ASN A 269 -5.81 2.11 20.21
N HIS A 270 -4.59 1.63 20.49
CA HIS A 270 -3.47 2.44 20.94
C HIS A 270 -2.14 1.93 20.41
N TRP A 271 -1.28 2.86 20.02
CA TRP A 271 0.10 2.58 19.60
C TRP A 271 0.96 1.83 20.63
N ARG A 272 0.58 1.82 21.91
CA ARG A 272 1.26 1.07 22.98
C ARG A 272 0.78 -0.37 23.12
N ASN A 273 -0.30 -0.75 22.45
CA ASN A 273 -0.87 -2.10 22.44
C ASN A 273 -1.49 -2.33 21.06
N LYS A 274 -0.62 -2.63 20.10
CA LYS A 274 -1.00 -2.81 18.69
C LYS A 274 -1.57 -4.19 18.39
N GLY A 275 -1.42 -5.14 19.32
CA GLY A 275 -1.85 -6.51 19.13
C GLY A 275 -0.81 -7.39 18.45
N SER A 276 -1.09 -8.70 18.41
CA SER A 276 -0.14 -9.71 17.95
C SER A 276 -0.21 -9.95 16.43
N ALA A 277 0.97 -10.18 15.83
CA ALA A 277 1.07 -10.63 14.44
C ALA A 277 0.55 -12.06 14.23
N ILE A 278 0.65 -12.92 15.23
CA ILE A 278 0.28 -14.35 15.19
C ILE A 278 -0.45 -14.76 16.46
N GLY A 279 -1.14 -15.90 16.43
CA GLY A 279 -1.83 -16.44 17.61
C GLY A 279 -3.01 -15.59 18.09
N PHE A 280 -3.56 -14.76 17.22
CA PHE A 280 -4.69 -13.89 17.51
C PHE A 280 -6.03 -14.58 17.29
N GLY A 281 -7.06 -14.07 17.98
CA GLY A 281 -8.42 -14.54 17.85
C GLY A 281 -9.24 -13.78 16.79
N GLU A 282 -10.51 -14.16 16.65
CA GLU A 282 -11.44 -13.53 15.73
C GLU A 282 -11.77 -12.08 16.11
N ASP A 283 -11.63 -11.73 17.37
CA ASP A 283 -11.75 -10.38 17.89
C ASP A 283 -10.70 -9.43 17.27
N GLN A 284 -9.44 -9.85 17.21
CA GLN A 284 -8.40 -9.08 16.54
C GLN A 284 -8.52 -9.13 15.01
N TRP A 285 -9.07 -10.21 14.44
CA TRP A 285 -9.37 -10.28 13.02
C TRP A 285 -10.35 -9.17 12.61
N ILE A 286 -11.54 -9.12 13.23
CA ILE A 286 -12.56 -8.11 12.86
C ILE A 286 -12.10 -6.70 13.18
N SER A 287 -11.43 -6.48 14.32
CA SER A 287 -10.90 -5.17 14.70
C SER A 287 -9.87 -4.66 13.69
N THR A 288 -8.94 -5.54 13.23
CA THR A 288 -7.99 -5.17 12.16
C THR A 288 -8.72 -4.74 10.89
N LEU A 289 -9.75 -5.49 10.46
CA LEU A 289 -10.50 -5.17 9.25
C LEU A 289 -11.33 -3.89 9.39
N ALA A 290 -11.91 -3.66 10.57
CA ALA A 290 -12.64 -2.41 10.87
C ALA A 290 -11.70 -1.20 10.80
N HIS A 291 -10.49 -1.31 11.35
CA HIS A 291 -9.49 -0.26 11.24
C HIS A 291 -8.98 -0.08 9.81
N THR A 292 -8.80 -1.16 9.05
CA THR A 292 -8.44 -1.05 7.62
C THR A 292 -9.47 -0.26 6.83
N LEU A 293 -10.76 -0.43 7.11
CA LEU A 293 -11.84 0.30 6.43
C LEU A 293 -11.82 1.81 6.71
N LYS A 294 -11.22 2.27 7.81
CA LYS A 294 -11.04 3.70 8.08
C LYS A 294 -10.11 4.39 7.09
N MET A 295 -9.32 3.65 6.32
CA MET A 295 -8.55 4.20 5.20
C MET A 295 -9.45 4.92 4.20
N ASP A 296 -10.66 4.42 3.93
CA ASP A 296 -11.62 5.08 3.05
C ASP A 296 -12.09 6.42 3.63
N ASP A 297 -12.39 6.47 4.93
CA ASP A 297 -12.79 7.71 5.62
C ASP A 297 -11.62 8.71 5.65
N PHE A 298 -10.42 8.24 5.91
CA PHE A 298 -9.20 9.05 5.89
C PHE A 298 -8.95 9.71 4.53
N ILE A 299 -9.02 8.93 3.44
CA ILE A 299 -8.86 9.45 2.08
C ILE A 299 -9.97 10.44 1.77
N ARG A 300 -11.24 10.11 2.05
CA ARG A 300 -12.38 10.99 1.77
C ARG A 300 -12.29 12.32 2.50
N ALA A 301 -11.93 12.32 3.78
CA ALA A 301 -11.82 13.54 4.57
C ALA A 301 -10.77 14.50 4.00
N ASN A 302 -9.56 13.98 3.76
CA ASN A 302 -8.46 14.78 3.21
C ASN A 302 -8.71 15.19 1.74
N ALA A 303 -9.21 14.28 0.90
CA ALA A 303 -9.53 14.58 -0.50
C ALA A 303 -10.61 15.66 -0.63
N ALA A 304 -11.63 15.67 0.24
CA ALA A 304 -12.65 16.73 0.25
C ALA A 304 -12.04 18.12 0.53
N ILE A 305 -11.06 18.19 1.42
CA ILE A 305 -10.31 19.43 1.67
C ILE A 305 -9.48 19.81 0.44
N MET A 306 -8.77 18.85 -0.15
CA MET A 306 -7.98 19.08 -1.35
C MET A 306 -8.85 19.55 -2.52
N ASP A 307 -10.03 18.95 -2.73
CA ASP A 307 -10.95 19.29 -3.83
C ASP A 307 -11.49 20.73 -3.74
N LYS A 308 -11.55 21.30 -2.53
CA LYS A 308 -11.94 22.70 -2.30
C LYS A 308 -10.97 23.70 -2.98
N TYR A 309 -9.66 23.40 -2.96
CA TYR A 309 -8.62 24.28 -3.47
C TYR A 309 -8.06 23.84 -4.83
N ASP A 310 -8.13 22.54 -5.11
CA ASP A 310 -7.68 21.91 -6.34
C ASP A 310 -8.77 20.99 -6.95
N PRO A 311 -9.89 21.59 -7.44
CA PRO A 311 -10.99 20.82 -8.02
C PRO A 311 -10.60 20.08 -9.31
N GLN A 312 -9.47 20.43 -9.93
CA GLN A 312 -8.94 19.75 -11.11
C GLN A 312 -8.07 18.54 -10.74
N LYS A 313 -7.89 18.27 -9.45
CA LYS A 313 -7.12 17.15 -8.91
C LYS A 313 -5.70 17.06 -9.46
N LYS A 314 -5.02 18.21 -9.58
CA LYS A 314 -3.63 18.30 -10.07
C LYS A 314 -2.65 17.81 -9.02
N VAL A 315 -2.89 18.12 -7.74
CA VAL A 315 -2.09 17.65 -6.61
C VAL A 315 -2.54 16.24 -6.27
N ALA A 316 -1.64 15.27 -6.37
CA ALA A 316 -1.93 13.88 -6.03
C ALA A 316 -2.07 13.68 -4.51
N PHE A 317 -2.84 12.67 -4.14
CA PHE A 317 -2.90 12.10 -2.80
C PHE A 317 -2.07 10.82 -2.82
N ASP A 318 -0.93 10.81 -2.14
CA ASP A 318 -0.05 9.66 -2.10
C ASP A 318 -0.08 9.04 -0.69
N VAL A 319 -0.47 7.75 -0.59
CA VAL A 319 -0.42 7.00 0.68
C VAL A 319 0.90 6.23 0.68
N ASP A 320 1.99 6.94 0.89
CA ASP A 320 3.33 6.40 0.70
C ASP A 320 3.92 5.71 1.94
N GLU A 321 3.10 5.56 3.00
CA GLU A 321 3.26 4.55 4.04
C GLU A 321 1.91 3.99 4.45
N TRP A 322 1.72 2.68 4.27
CA TRP A 322 0.54 1.96 4.73
C TRP A 322 0.86 0.50 5.00
N GLY A 323 0.04 -0.13 5.81
CA GLY A 323 0.18 -1.54 6.14
C GLY A 323 -0.24 -1.83 7.57
N THR A 324 0.06 -3.05 8.03
CA THR A 324 -0.18 -3.46 9.42
C THR A 324 1.06 -3.23 10.28
N TRP A 325 0.84 -2.79 11.50
CA TRP A 325 1.89 -2.62 12.48
C TRP A 325 1.47 -3.29 13.80
N TYR A 326 2.17 -4.37 14.16
CA TYR A 326 1.89 -5.13 15.39
C TYR A 326 2.93 -4.89 16.48
N ASP A 327 2.66 -5.44 17.66
CA ASP A 327 3.65 -5.46 18.73
C ASP A 327 4.87 -6.31 18.29
N PRO A 328 6.10 -5.91 18.65
CA PRO A 328 7.30 -6.62 18.23
C PRO A 328 7.29 -8.08 18.68
N GLU A 329 7.83 -8.97 17.84
CA GLU A 329 8.00 -10.39 18.22
C GLU A 329 8.94 -10.55 19.41
N THR A 330 8.54 -11.37 20.39
CA THR A 330 9.37 -11.69 21.54
C THR A 330 10.73 -12.28 21.11
N GLY A 331 11.82 -11.75 21.66
CA GLY A 331 13.18 -12.19 21.35
C GLY A 331 13.78 -11.60 20.08
N ARG A 332 13.10 -10.63 19.46
CA ARG A 332 13.63 -9.77 18.39
C ARG A 332 14.01 -8.41 18.94
N GLU A 333 14.90 -7.71 18.21
CA GLU A 333 15.16 -6.29 18.47
C GLU A 333 13.89 -5.48 18.15
N PRO A 334 13.26 -4.82 19.14
CA PRO A 334 11.99 -4.13 18.91
C PRO A 334 12.08 -3.02 17.86
N GLY A 335 13.23 -2.31 17.81
CA GLY A 335 13.47 -1.23 16.86
C GLY A 335 13.64 -1.70 15.42
N PHE A 336 13.71 -3.02 15.16
CA PHE A 336 13.80 -3.57 13.81
C PHE A 336 12.43 -3.85 13.18
N LEU A 337 11.36 -3.69 13.91
CA LEU A 337 9.96 -3.82 13.47
C LEU A 337 9.68 -5.11 12.67
N TYR A 338 10.39 -6.19 13.00
CA TYR A 338 10.17 -7.48 12.36
C TYR A 338 8.88 -8.11 12.88
N GLN A 339 7.98 -8.47 11.98
CA GLN A 339 6.75 -9.19 12.28
C GLN A 339 6.47 -10.27 11.25
N GLN A 340 5.67 -11.28 11.61
CA GLN A 340 5.10 -12.25 10.68
C GLN A 340 3.95 -11.61 9.90
N ASN A 341 3.77 -12.08 8.66
CA ASN A 341 2.65 -11.73 7.80
C ASN A 341 1.77 -12.95 7.59
N THR A 342 0.49 -12.82 7.85
CA THR A 342 -0.49 -13.92 7.85
C THR A 342 -1.55 -13.72 6.75
N LEU A 343 -2.52 -14.64 6.68
CA LEU A 343 -3.70 -14.46 5.83
C LEU A 343 -4.45 -13.16 6.16
N ARG A 344 -4.46 -12.70 7.43
CA ARG A 344 -5.05 -11.42 7.84
C ARG A 344 -4.41 -10.27 7.08
N ASP A 345 -3.09 -10.24 6.99
CA ASP A 345 -2.34 -9.19 6.29
C ASP A 345 -2.63 -9.20 4.77
N ALA A 346 -2.79 -10.37 4.18
CA ALA A 346 -3.23 -10.50 2.80
C ALA A 346 -4.64 -9.90 2.57
N VAL A 347 -5.58 -10.18 3.48
CA VAL A 347 -6.93 -9.60 3.41
C VAL A 347 -6.88 -8.08 3.60
N VAL A 348 -6.06 -7.57 4.53
CA VAL A 348 -5.82 -6.13 4.71
C VAL A 348 -5.28 -5.49 3.44
N ALA A 349 -4.28 -6.10 2.79
CA ALA A 349 -3.71 -5.57 1.54
C ALA A 349 -4.76 -5.53 0.41
N ALA A 350 -5.53 -6.60 0.22
CA ALA A 350 -6.57 -6.65 -0.80
C ALA A 350 -7.70 -5.65 -0.55
N LEU A 351 -8.05 -5.44 0.73
CA LEU A 351 -9.07 -4.47 1.14
C LEU A 351 -8.60 -3.04 0.85
N ASN A 352 -7.34 -2.70 1.21
CA ASN A 352 -6.75 -1.41 0.88
C ASN A 352 -6.68 -1.16 -0.62
N PHE A 353 -6.28 -2.15 -1.44
CA PHE A 353 -6.29 -1.98 -2.90
C PHE A 353 -7.69 -1.68 -3.44
N ASN A 354 -8.72 -2.38 -2.96
CA ASN A 354 -10.08 -2.08 -3.36
C ASN A 354 -10.48 -0.65 -2.99
N ILE A 355 -10.05 -0.14 -1.83
CA ILE A 355 -10.27 1.25 -1.41
C ILE A 355 -9.50 2.22 -2.32
N PHE A 356 -8.20 1.99 -2.54
CA PHE A 356 -7.38 2.87 -3.40
C PHE A 356 -7.93 2.95 -4.83
N HIS A 357 -8.41 1.84 -5.38
CA HIS A 357 -9.05 1.82 -6.70
C HIS A 357 -10.28 2.74 -6.75
N GLN A 358 -11.10 2.77 -5.70
CA GLN A 358 -12.28 3.64 -5.65
C GLN A 358 -11.92 5.12 -5.63
N HIS A 359 -10.71 5.46 -5.17
CA HIS A 359 -10.17 6.81 -5.10
C HIS A 359 -9.10 7.10 -6.16
N ALA A 360 -9.01 6.29 -7.22
CA ALA A 360 -7.98 6.40 -8.26
C ALA A 360 -7.99 7.74 -9.03
N ASP A 361 -9.02 8.54 -8.89
CA ASP A 361 -9.09 9.90 -9.43
C ASP A 361 -8.22 10.90 -8.67
N ARG A 362 -7.87 10.62 -7.41
CA ARG A 362 -7.03 11.46 -6.55
C ARG A 362 -5.80 10.70 -6.01
N VAL A 363 -5.96 9.45 -5.60
CA VAL A 363 -4.86 8.60 -5.09
C VAL A 363 -4.08 8.06 -6.28
N ARG A 364 -2.81 8.46 -6.41
CA ARG A 364 -1.97 8.10 -7.56
C ARG A 364 -0.78 7.22 -7.21
N MET A 365 -0.36 7.22 -5.95
CA MET A 365 0.73 6.37 -5.49
C MET A 365 0.41 5.84 -4.09
N THR A 366 0.83 4.61 -3.82
CA THR A 366 0.89 4.06 -2.46
C THR A 366 2.15 3.21 -2.31
N ASN A 367 2.77 3.24 -1.13
CA ASN A 367 3.94 2.42 -0.87
C ASN A 367 3.72 1.61 0.40
N ILE A 368 3.65 0.29 0.24
CA ILE A 368 3.47 -0.58 1.41
C ILE A 368 4.70 -0.56 2.31
N ALA A 369 4.49 -0.52 3.59
CA ALA A 369 5.53 -0.59 4.59
C ALA A 369 5.66 -2.03 5.15
N GLN A 370 6.76 -2.79 4.79
CA GLN A 370 7.77 -2.37 3.84
C GLN A 370 8.06 -3.53 2.84
N MET A 371 9.05 -3.36 1.99
CA MET A 371 9.36 -4.31 0.93
C MET A 371 9.89 -5.65 1.46
N VAL A 372 10.86 -5.63 2.39
CA VAL A 372 11.55 -6.83 2.91
C VAL A 372 11.72 -6.74 4.42
N ASN A 373 11.42 -7.82 5.16
CA ASN A 373 11.69 -8.06 6.58
C ASN A 373 11.06 -7.11 7.60
N VAL A 374 10.43 -6.04 7.21
CA VAL A 374 9.95 -4.97 8.10
C VAL A 374 8.44 -4.83 7.97
N LEU A 375 7.73 -4.75 9.07
CA LEU A 375 6.28 -4.54 9.13
C LEU A 375 5.50 -5.50 8.21
N GLN A 376 4.58 -5.00 7.38
CA GLN A 376 3.83 -5.81 6.42
C GLN A 376 4.69 -6.12 5.17
N ALA A 377 5.76 -6.88 5.37
CA ALA A 377 6.72 -7.18 4.32
C ALA A 377 6.17 -8.12 3.23
N MET A 378 6.58 -7.86 1.99
CA MET A 378 6.33 -8.75 0.86
C MET A 378 7.16 -10.04 0.98
N ILE A 379 8.37 -9.91 1.49
CA ILE A 379 9.41 -10.94 1.48
C ILE A 379 10.07 -10.98 2.86
N LEU A 380 10.30 -12.19 3.36
CA LEU A 380 11.15 -12.40 4.54
C LEU A 380 12.41 -13.14 4.12
N THR A 381 13.57 -12.74 4.69
CA THR A 381 14.87 -13.37 4.44
C THR A 381 15.54 -13.82 5.74
N LYS A 382 16.31 -14.91 5.66
CA LYS A 382 17.14 -15.40 6.76
C LYS A 382 18.34 -16.16 6.20
N GLY A 383 19.52 -15.54 6.24
CA GLY A 383 20.69 -16.09 5.57
C GLY A 383 20.38 -16.34 4.07
N PRO A 384 20.69 -17.51 3.51
CA PRO A 384 20.43 -17.79 2.10
C PRO A 384 18.96 -18.09 1.76
N ARG A 385 18.06 -18.17 2.76
CA ARG A 385 16.65 -18.49 2.56
C ARG A 385 15.80 -17.25 2.37
N MET A 386 14.81 -17.37 1.50
CA MET A 386 13.76 -16.38 1.26
C MET A 386 12.40 -17.05 1.35
N VAL A 387 11.38 -16.32 1.80
CA VAL A 387 9.98 -16.74 1.76
C VAL A 387 9.10 -15.58 1.30
N LEU A 388 8.16 -15.87 0.42
CA LEU A 388 7.13 -14.94 -0.03
C LEU A 388 5.98 -14.94 0.99
N THR A 389 5.56 -13.79 1.45
CA THR A 389 4.46 -13.68 2.42
C THR A 389 3.10 -13.78 1.73
N PRO A 390 1.99 -14.02 2.46
CA PRO A 390 0.65 -13.92 1.89
C PRO A 390 0.35 -12.55 1.28
N THR A 391 0.94 -11.47 1.79
CA THR A 391 0.84 -10.12 1.21
C THR A 391 1.46 -10.06 -0.19
N TYR A 392 2.63 -10.66 -0.42
CA TYR A 392 3.23 -10.78 -1.76
C TYR A 392 2.25 -11.38 -2.77
N HIS A 393 1.58 -12.45 -2.37
CA HIS A 393 0.63 -13.13 -3.26
C HIS A 393 -0.56 -12.25 -3.64
N VAL A 394 -1.03 -11.38 -2.76
CA VAL A 394 -2.06 -10.40 -3.10
C VAL A 394 -1.55 -9.40 -4.15
N PHE A 395 -0.35 -8.83 -3.97
CA PHE A 395 0.23 -7.96 -4.99
C PHE A 395 0.36 -8.67 -6.34
N HIS A 396 0.78 -9.93 -6.34
CA HIS A 396 0.85 -10.74 -7.56
C HIS A 396 -0.52 -10.93 -8.22
N MET A 397 -1.55 -11.29 -7.47
CA MET A 397 -2.91 -11.47 -7.97
C MET A 397 -3.52 -10.17 -8.50
N PHE A 398 -3.15 -9.01 -7.91
CA PHE A 398 -3.67 -7.71 -8.30
C PHE A 398 -2.93 -7.05 -9.47
N ARG A 399 -1.88 -7.64 -10.03
CA ARG A 399 -1.17 -7.10 -11.22
C ARG A 399 -2.08 -6.70 -12.38
N PRO A 400 -3.18 -7.40 -12.69
CA PRO A 400 -4.07 -7.00 -13.77
C PRO A 400 -4.73 -5.62 -13.60
N PHE A 401 -4.71 -5.07 -12.39
CA PHE A 401 -5.25 -3.73 -12.11
C PHE A 401 -4.26 -2.60 -12.38
N GLN A 402 -2.97 -2.89 -12.53
CA GLN A 402 -1.96 -1.88 -12.88
C GLN A 402 -2.30 -1.25 -14.24
N ASP A 403 -2.44 0.07 -14.29
CA ASP A 403 -2.84 0.84 -15.47
C ASP A 403 -4.23 0.50 -16.05
N ALA A 404 -5.04 -0.24 -15.33
CA ALA A 404 -6.41 -0.55 -15.73
C ALA A 404 -7.35 0.65 -15.51
N THR A 405 -8.51 0.63 -16.14
CA THR A 405 -9.55 1.64 -15.94
C THR A 405 -10.59 1.13 -14.95
N LEU A 406 -10.81 1.85 -13.86
CA LEU A 406 -11.80 1.50 -12.84
C LEU A 406 -13.20 1.34 -13.49
N LEU A 407 -13.91 0.31 -13.10
CA LEU A 407 -15.33 0.11 -13.40
C LEU A 407 -16.11 0.28 -12.10
N PRO A 408 -16.89 1.37 -11.94
CA PRO A 408 -17.69 1.58 -10.75
C PRO A 408 -18.54 0.34 -10.45
N THR A 409 -18.57 -0.07 -9.18
CA THR A 409 -19.25 -1.29 -8.78
C THR A 409 -20.13 -1.01 -7.58
N GLU A 410 -21.42 -1.29 -7.71
CA GLU A 410 -22.38 -1.26 -6.62
C GLU A 410 -22.52 -2.68 -6.05
N LEU A 411 -22.49 -2.81 -4.74
CA LEU A 411 -22.65 -4.09 -4.06
C LEU A 411 -23.52 -3.94 -2.81
N GLN A 412 -24.58 -4.73 -2.75
CA GLN A 412 -25.32 -4.99 -1.52
C GLN A 412 -24.83 -6.30 -0.93
N ALA A 413 -24.22 -6.23 0.24
CA ALA A 413 -23.67 -7.39 0.92
C ALA A 413 -24.14 -7.43 2.38
N PRO A 414 -24.22 -8.64 3.00
CA PRO A 414 -24.48 -8.77 4.42
C PRO A 414 -23.32 -8.15 5.22
N ARG A 415 -23.54 -8.00 6.50
CA ARG A 415 -22.49 -7.58 7.43
C ARG A 415 -21.93 -8.78 8.19
N TYR A 416 -20.63 -8.75 8.41
CA TYR A 416 -19.96 -9.61 9.36
C TYR A 416 -19.87 -8.86 10.70
N THR A 417 -20.36 -9.49 11.77
CA THR A 417 -20.45 -8.87 13.09
C THR A 417 -19.91 -9.80 14.16
N LEU A 418 -19.10 -9.25 15.07
CA LEU A 418 -18.61 -9.91 16.26
C LEU A 418 -18.55 -8.92 17.42
N GLY A 419 -19.30 -9.18 18.49
CA GLY A 419 -19.43 -8.22 19.59
C GLY A 419 -20.03 -6.90 19.13
N SER A 420 -19.34 -5.80 19.40
CA SER A 420 -19.72 -4.45 18.94
C SER A 420 -19.23 -4.11 17.53
N GLU A 421 -18.28 -4.88 17.00
CA GLU A 421 -17.70 -4.62 15.68
C GLU A 421 -18.59 -5.15 14.56
N SER A 422 -18.72 -4.38 13.50
CA SER A 422 -19.51 -4.75 12.33
C SER A 422 -18.89 -4.16 11.06
N VAL A 423 -18.56 -5.03 10.10
CA VAL A 423 -17.95 -4.63 8.82
C VAL A 423 -18.77 -5.22 7.65
N PRO A 424 -18.72 -4.67 6.43
CA PRO A 424 -19.23 -5.35 5.25
C PRO A 424 -18.59 -6.75 5.15
N ALA A 425 -19.39 -7.79 4.88
CA ALA A 425 -18.82 -9.13 4.74
C ALA A 425 -17.96 -9.26 3.47
N ILE A 426 -18.18 -8.40 2.47
CA ILE A 426 -17.51 -8.46 1.16
C ILE A 426 -17.05 -7.07 0.75
N SER A 427 -15.84 -7.01 0.20
CA SER A 427 -15.32 -5.87 -0.56
C SER A 427 -15.10 -6.29 -2.01
N VAL A 428 -15.33 -5.37 -2.96
CA VAL A 428 -15.19 -5.61 -4.40
C VAL A 428 -14.54 -4.43 -5.10
N SER A 429 -13.71 -4.72 -6.09
CA SER A 429 -13.25 -3.76 -7.09
C SER A 429 -13.26 -4.42 -8.46
N ALA A 430 -13.60 -3.66 -9.50
CA ALA A 430 -13.55 -4.13 -10.88
C ALA A 430 -12.85 -3.10 -11.78
N ALA A 431 -12.11 -3.58 -12.77
CA ALA A 431 -11.43 -2.69 -13.71
C ALA A 431 -11.33 -3.34 -15.10
N ARG A 432 -11.28 -2.50 -16.13
CA ARG A 432 -10.96 -2.90 -17.50
C ARG A 432 -9.45 -2.83 -17.71
N THR A 433 -8.83 -3.97 -17.94
CA THR A 433 -7.41 -4.09 -18.21
C THR A 433 -7.03 -3.50 -19.56
N ALA A 434 -5.74 -3.26 -19.79
CA ALA A 434 -5.21 -2.81 -21.09
C ALA A 434 -5.52 -3.79 -22.23
N THR A 435 -5.74 -5.07 -21.95
CA THR A 435 -6.11 -6.09 -22.94
C THR A 435 -7.61 -6.15 -23.22
N GLY A 436 -8.42 -5.33 -22.52
CA GLY A 436 -9.88 -5.29 -22.66
C GLY A 436 -10.63 -6.28 -21.76
N ALA A 437 -9.95 -7.19 -21.06
CA ALA A 437 -10.56 -8.05 -20.07
C ALA A 437 -11.08 -7.26 -18.86
N ILE A 438 -12.06 -7.80 -18.14
CA ILE A 438 -12.52 -7.22 -16.87
C ILE A 438 -11.88 -8.02 -15.73
N ALA A 439 -11.02 -7.37 -14.96
CA ALA A 439 -10.52 -7.90 -13.70
C ALA A 439 -11.50 -7.58 -12.57
N VAL A 440 -11.79 -8.57 -11.72
CA VAL A 440 -12.69 -8.41 -10.55
C VAL A 440 -11.98 -8.97 -9.33
N ALA A 441 -11.73 -8.13 -8.34
CA ALA A 441 -11.18 -8.53 -7.04
C ALA A 441 -12.30 -8.59 -6.01
N LEU A 442 -12.43 -9.71 -5.32
CA LEU A 442 -13.44 -9.99 -4.30
C LEU A 442 -12.74 -10.42 -3.01
N VAL A 443 -13.11 -9.82 -1.90
CA VAL A 443 -12.54 -10.12 -0.58
C VAL A 443 -13.66 -10.49 0.38
N ASN A 444 -13.62 -11.70 0.93
CA ASN A 444 -14.56 -12.11 2.00
C ASN A 444 -13.92 -11.86 3.37
N LEU A 445 -14.50 -10.96 4.11
CA LEU A 445 -14.05 -10.53 5.43
C LEU A 445 -14.57 -11.46 6.54
N ASP A 446 -15.66 -12.21 6.30
CA ASP A 446 -16.18 -13.18 7.26
C ASP A 446 -15.25 -14.42 7.33
N PRO A 447 -14.65 -14.71 8.49
CA PRO A 447 -13.70 -15.82 8.61
C PRO A 447 -14.39 -17.19 8.66
N ARG A 448 -15.72 -17.25 8.83
CA ARG A 448 -16.49 -18.46 9.07
C ARG A 448 -17.40 -18.85 7.91
N LYS A 449 -17.95 -17.85 7.19
CA LYS A 449 -19.02 -18.11 6.22
C LYS A 449 -18.58 -17.82 4.79
N ALA A 450 -18.85 -18.77 3.90
CA ALA A 450 -18.86 -18.49 2.48
C ALA A 450 -20.11 -17.66 2.13
N THR A 451 -19.98 -16.71 1.21
CA THR A 451 -21.07 -15.81 0.85
C THR A 451 -21.41 -15.93 -0.65
N PRO A 452 -22.66 -16.26 -1.00
CA PRO A 452 -23.10 -16.26 -2.38
C PRO A 452 -23.16 -14.82 -2.91
N ILE A 453 -22.64 -14.62 -4.13
CA ILE A 453 -22.58 -13.33 -4.81
C ILE A 453 -23.12 -13.48 -6.23
N THR A 454 -23.86 -12.48 -6.68
CA THR A 454 -24.23 -12.30 -8.08
C THR A 454 -23.93 -10.87 -8.50
N LEU A 455 -23.07 -10.69 -9.51
CA LEU A 455 -22.76 -9.40 -10.11
C LEU A 455 -23.25 -9.36 -11.55
N SER A 456 -24.10 -8.39 -11.87
CA SER A 456 -24.47 -8.08 -13.26
C SER A 456 -23.40 -7.20 -13.89
N ILE A 457 -23.08 -7.41 -15.15
CA ILE A 457 -22.10 -6.60 -15.90
C ILE A 457 -22.86 -5.74 -16.88
N ALA A 458 -23.01 -4.46 -16.59
CA ALA A 458 -23.67 -3.49 -17.48
C ALA A 458 -22.69 -3.05 -18.58
N GLY A 459 -23.18 -2.98 -19.84
CA GLY A 459 -22.41 -2.43 -20.95
C GLY A 459 -21.27 -3.29 -21.50
N ALA A 460 -21.10 -4.53 -21.02
CA ALA A 460 -20.11 -5.44 -21.56
C ALA A 460 -20.66 -6.88 -21.67
N LYS A 461 -20.10 -7.62 -22.62
CA LYS A 461 -20.37 -9.05 -22.80
C LYS A 461 -19.08 -9.81 -22.58
N ALA A 462 -19.05 -10.60 -21.53
CA ALA A 462 -17.97 -11.56 -21.28
C ALA A 462 -18.53 -12.99 -21.41
N ARG A 463 -17.70 -13.92 -21.90
CA ARG A 463 -18.09 -15.30 -22.18
C ARG A 463 -17.35 -16.33 -21.35
N THR A 464 -16.18 -15.97 -20.85
CA THR A 464 -15.33 -16.86 -20.07
C THR A 464 -14.93 -16.19 -18.76
N VAL A 465 -14.71 -16.98 -17.72
CA VAL A 465 -14.19 -16.54 -16.44
C VAL A 465 -13.10 -17.51 -15.99
N THR A 466 -11.98 -16.96 -15.61
CA THR A 466 -10.88 -17.65 -14.94
C THR A 466 -10.52 -16.90 -13.68
N GLY A 467 -9.83 -17.52 -12.72
CA GLY A 467 -9.43 -16.82 -11.51
C GLY A 467 -8.53 -17.62 -10.60
N GLU A 468 -8.07 -16.91 -9.59
CA GLU A 468 -7.25 -17.42 -8.51
C GLU A 468 -7.86 -17.07 -7.15
N ILE A 469 -7.58 -17.89 -6.16
CA ILE A 469 -8.00 -17.70 -4.77
C ILE A 469 -6.80 -17.81 -3.83
N LEU A 470 -6.74 -16.92 -2.86
CA LEU A 470 -5.87 -17.00 -1.69
C LEU A 470 -6.74 -17.15 -0.45
N THR A 471 -6.57 -18.25 0.27
CA THR A 471 -7.27 -18.57 1.53
C THR A 471 -6.48 -19.61 2.31
N ALA A 472 -6.83 -19.81 3.58
CA ALA A 472 -6.25 -20.86 4.42
C ALA A 472 -7.24 -21.29 5.50
N THR A 473 -6.94 -22.40 6.20
CA THR A 473 -7.78 -22.92 7.27
C THR A 473 -7.75 -22.02 8.51
N ALA A 474 -6.55 -21.62 8.97
CA ALA A 474 -6.38 -20.77 10.13
C ALA A 474 -6.35 -19.27 9.76
N LEU A 475 -6.77 -18.41 10.68
CA LEU A 475 -6.74 -16.95 10.54
C LEU A 475 -5.31 -16.41 10.43
N ASP A 476 -4.42 -16.99 11.20
CA ASP A 476 -3.00 -16.64 11.31
C ASP A 476 -2.09 -17.55 10.46
N ALA A 477 -2.66 -18.27 9.48
CA ALA A 477 -1.89 -19.06 8.53
C ALA A 477 -0.89 -18.15 7.80
N ARG A 478 0.36 -18.61 7.70
CA ARG A 478 1.47 -17.85 7.14
C ARG A 478 2.50 -18.74 6.48
N ASN A 479 3.33 -18.15 5.67
CA ASN A 479 4.50 -18.79 5.11
C ASN A 479 5.69 -18.62 6.05
N THR A 480 6.43 -19.69 6.27
CA THR A 480 7.64 -19.71 7.10
C THR A 480 8.81 -20.31 6.31
N PHE A 481 10.03 -20.16 6.81
CA PHE A 481 11.20 -20.76 6.15
C PHE A 481 11.16 -22.30 6.14
N GLU A 482 10.38 -22.91 7.01
CA GLU A 482 10.15 -24.35 7.08
C GLU A 482 8.95 -24.80 6.24
N SER A 483 8.00 -23.91 5.98
CA SER A 483 6.78 -24.15 5.19
C SER A 483 6.50 -22.93 4.28
N PRO A 484 7.29 -22.73 3.21
CA PRO A 484 7.26 -21.51 2.41
C PRO A 484 6.00 -21.34 1.57
N ASP A 485 5.25 -22.41 1.33
CA ASP A 485 4.06 -22.45 0.47
C ASP A 485 2.78 -22.81 1.23
N ALA A 486 2.72 -22.58 2.54
CA ALA A 486 1.54 -22.91 3.35
C ALA A 486 0.31 -22.08 2.97
N VAL A 487 0.53 -20.84 2.51
CA VAL A 487 -0.50 -19.93 1.99
C VAL A 487 -0.03 -19.40 0.63
N LYS A 488 -0.64 -19.91 -0.44
CA LYS A 488 -0.32 -19.50 -1.81
C LYS A 488 -1.59 -19.51 -2.68
N PRO A 489 -1.61 -18.75 -3.78
CA PRO A 489 -2.72 -18.76 -4.71
C PRO A 489 -2.96 -20.15 -5.31
N ALA A 490 -4.23 -20.45 -5.52
CA ALA A 490 -4.68 -21.65 -6.23
C ALA A 490 -5.72 -21.26 -7.30
N PRO A 491 -5.88 -22.06 -8.38
CA PRO A 491 -6.92 -21.83 -9.35
C PRO A 491 -8.31 -21.81 -8.69
N PHE A 492 -9.13 -20.84 -9.07
CA PHE A 492 -10.52 -20.73 -8.62
C PHE A 492 -11.49 -21.04 -9.75
N SER A 493 -12.20 -22.16 -9.63
CA SER A 493 -13.19 -22.64 -10.60
C SER A 493 -14.64 -22.47 -10.14
N GLY A 494 -14.86 -21.83 -8.98
CA GLY A 494 -16.19 -21.67 -8.38
C GLY A 494 -17.05 -20.55 -8.99
N ALA A 495 -16.55 -19.83 -10.01
CA ALA A 495 -17.27 -18.76 -10.67
C ALA A 495 -17.99 -19.24 -11.94
N VAL A 496 -19.24 -18.83 -12.10
CA VAL A 496 -20.05 -19.09 -13.29
C VAL A 496 -20.44 -17.76 -13.95
N LEU A 497 -20.17 -17.65 -15.24
CA LEU A 497 -20.54 -16.49 -16.05
C LEU A 497 -21.61 -16.90 -17.06
N LYS A 498 -22.80 -16.33 -16.95
CA LYS A 498 -23.91 -16.57 -17.85
C LYS A 498 -24.72 -15.29 -18.05
N ASP A 499 -25.06 -14.98 -19.31
CA ASP A 499 -25.88 -13.81 -19.68
C ASP A 499 -25.42 -12.50 -19.01
N SER A 500 -24.11 -12.22 -19.03
CA SER A 500 -23.48 -11.07 -18.37
C SER A 500 -23.73 -11.02 -16.84
N LYS A 501 -23.99 -12.16 -16.22
CA LYS A 501 -24.07 -12.33 -14.77
C LYS A 501 -22.96 -13.25 -14.29
N LEU A 502 -22.16 -12.75 -13.39
CA LEU A 502 -21.13 -13.48 -12.67
C LEU A 502 -21.73 -13.97 -11.34
N SER A 503 -21.75 -15.27 -11.11
CA SER A 503 -22.25 -15.87 -9.87
C SER A 503 -21.21 -16.81 -9.28
N LEU A 504 -20.99 -16.71 -7.97
CA LEU A 504 -20.06 -17.55 -7.23
C LEU A 504 -20.46 -17.64 -5.76
N SER A 505 -19.95 -18.64 -5.06
CA SER A 505 -19.88 -18.66 -3.59
C SER A 505 -18.48 -18.29 -3.18
N LEU A 506 -18.30 -17.09 -2.62
CA LEU A 506 -16.99 -16.58 -2.18
C LEU A 506 -16.62 -17.26 -0.86
N PRO A 507 -15.56 -18.08 -0.79
CA PRO A 507 -15.17 -18.79 0.42
C PRO A 507 -14.86 -17.85 1.57
N ALA A 508 -15.02 -18.31 2.80
CA ALA A 508 -14.69 -17.55 4.00
C ALA A 508 -13.20 -17.11 4.00
N LYS A 509 -12.91 -15.93 4.57
CA LYS A 509 -11.54 -15.38 4.70
C LYS A 509 -10.69 -15.56 3.44
N SER A 510 -11.18 -15.08 2.33
CA SER A 510 -10.54 -15.29 1.02
C SER A 510 -10.37 -14.01 0.23
N VAL A 511 -9.33 -14.00 -0.59
CA VAL A 511 -9.13 -13.04 -1.69
C VAL A 511 -9.28 -13.81 -2.98
N VAL A 512 -10.18 -13.38 -3.86
CA VAL A 512 -10.39 -13.97 -5.18
C VAL A 512 -10.21 -12.90 -6.24
N VAL A 513 -9.38 -13.16 -7.24
CA VAL A 513 -9.24 -12.29 -8.40
C VAL A 513 -9.65 -13.06 -9.65
N LEU A 514 -10.59 -12.50 -10.39
CA LEU A 514 -11.17 -13.09 -11.59
C LEU A 514 -10.79 -12.26 -12.83
N SER A 515 -10.64 -12.95 -13.95
CA SER A 515 -10.53 -12.35 -15.30
C SER A 515 -11.72 -12.79 -16.14
N LEU A 516 -12.47 -11.82 -16.63
CA LEU A 516 -13.64 -12.03 -17.51
C LEU A 516 -13.26 -11.60 -18.93
N GLN A 517 -13.50 -12.48 -19.92
CA GLN A 517 -13.17 -12.25 -21.32
C GLN A 517 -14.38 -12.51 -22.25
#